data_f0235005e866181fc0785c816abc4da0
#
_entry.id   f0235005e866181fc0785c816abc4da0
#
_cell.length_a   1.000
_cell.length_b   1.000
_cell.length_c   1.000
_cell.angle_alpha   90.00
_cell.angle_beta   90.00
_cell.angle_gamma   90.00
#
_symmetry.space_group_name_H-M   'P 1'
#
loop_
_entity.id
_entity.type
_entity.pdbx_description
1 polymer ?
#
loop_
_entity_poly.entity_id
_entity_poly.type
_entity_poly.pdbx_seq_one_letter_code
_entity_poly.pdbx_strand_id
1 'polypeptide(L)'
;CDLREFIEDANPQKCIYCLQPLAIVSVGENRYTVLDGQQRLTTLYLLYKYLYGESPYEFDYERDIDDDITMSRTTFLATVESISEEQASAKIDFFYIHNAYKHIGKVFMDWAKQSANSIEVTAVNAELAKHINMFKTLLEGNGGKSLHVIWYEVVGDKEKQHEIFSNLNSGKIHLTNTELIKALLLNSVSGLPGKERNEAAAIFEQIERYMQNDNFWYMFNASELRNGQTRMDFLFNLVANCKQSDYEIDSRWSFRNYFSKPEKGSLSDKWKQVRHTFLRLKDMYDDIYCYHYIGFLTY
;
A
#
# COMPACT_ATOMS: atom_id res chain seq x y z
N CYS A 1 -0.75 18.09 4.82
CA CYS A 1 0.37 17.32 4.34
C CYS A 1 1.48 18.22 3.85
N ASP A 2 2.71 17.79 3.93
CA ASP A 2 3.95 18.52 3.75
C ASP A 2 4.03 19.34 2.44
N LEU A 3 3.51 18.80 1.32
CA LEU A 3 3.48 19.53 0.03
C LEU A 3 2.53 20.73 0.06
N ARG A 4 1.38 20.64 0.73
CA ARG A 4 0.47 21.78 0.91
C ARG A 4 1.13 22.86 1.75
N GLU A 5 1.72 22.49 2.88
CA GLU A 5 2.43 23.43 3.76
C GLU A 5 3.60 24.08 3.02
N PHE A 6 4.32 23.32 2.19
CA PHE A 6 5.39 23.85 1.36
C PHE A 6 4.86 24.87 0.34
N ILE A 7 3.74 24.61 -0.31
CA ILE A 7 3.14 25.53 -1.29
C ILE A 7 2.69 26.82 -0.61
N GLU A 8 2.04 26.72 0.58
CA GLU A 8 1.49 27.83 1.34
C GLU A 8 2.57 28.63 2.10
N ASP A 9 3.78 28.08 2.31
CA ASP A 9 4.87 28.76 3.01
C ASP A 9 5.33 30.02 2.26
N ALA A 10 5.24 31.15 2.90
CA ALA A 10 5.62 32.46 2.32
C ALA A 10 7.14 32.72 2.31
N ASN A 11 7.97 31.79 2.84
CA ASN A 11 9.41 31.97 2.91
C ASN A 11 10.08 31.88 1.51
N PRO A 12 10.63 32.96 0.95
CA PRO A 12 11.21 32.96 -0.38
C PRO A 12 12.50 32.12 -0.50
N GLN A 13 13.11 31.71 0.62
CA GLN A 13 14.28 30.84 0.62
C GLN A 13 13.92 29.36 0.45
N LYS A 14 12.66 29.00 0.69
CA LYS A 14 12.14 27.64 0.50
C LYS A 14 11.55 27.50 -0.91
N CYS A 15 12.41 27.35 -1.91
CA CYS A 15 12.00 27.25 -3.31
C CYS A 15 11.99 25.81 -3.85
N ILE A 16 12.61 24.86 -3.17
CA ILE A 16 12.72 23.46 -3.62
C ILE A 16 12.16 22.52 -2.55
N TYR A 17 11.24 21.66 -2.95
CA TYR A 17 10.82 20.48 -2.17
C TYR A 17 11.45 19.25 -2.78
N CYS A 18 12.38 18.62 -2.06
CA CYS A 18 13.07 17.44 -2.55
C CYS A 18 12.44 16.17 -2.02
N LEU A 19 11.95 15.31 -2.90
CA LEU A 19 11.51 13.96 -2.56
C LEU A 19 12.72 13.07 -2.24
N GLN A 20 12.47 12.02 -1.47
CA GLN A 20 13.47 10.98 -1.24
C GLN A 20 13.95 10.38 -2.57
N PRO A 21 15.22 9.90 -2.64
CA PRO A 21 15.82 9.38 -3.87
C PRO A 21 15.03 8.22 -4.48
N LEU A 22 14.97 8.19 -5.80
CA LEU A 22 14.61 7.01 -6.59
C LEU A 22 15.89 6.29 -6.97
N ALA A 23 15.99 5.00 -6.66
CA ALA A 23 17.10 4.16 -7.10
C ALA A 23 16.64 3.31 -8.29
N ILE A 24 17.35 3.44 -9.39
CA ILE A 24 16.99 2.83 -10.66
C ILE A 24 18.21 2.20 -11.33
N VAL A 25 17.95 1.28 -12.25
CA VAL A 25 18.96 0.69 -13.15
C VAL A 25 18.48 0.89 -14.58
N SER A 26 19.34 1.44 -15.42
CA SER A 26 19.06 1.53 -16.86
C SER A 26 19.10 0.13 -17.50
N VAL A 27 18.05 -0.20 -18.26
CA VAL A 27 17.93 -1.48 -18.98
C VAL A 27 17.78 -1.30 -20.50
N GLY A 28 17.86 -0.06 -20.96
CA GLY A 28 17.77 0.26 -22.38
C GLY A 28 17.41 1.75 -22.58
N GLU A 29 17.18 2.15 -23.83
CA GLU A 29 16.78 3.52 -24.15
C GLU A 29 15.47 3.88 -23.45
N ASN A 30 15.54 4.87 -22.56
CA ASN A 30 14.39 5.37 -21.76
C ASN A 30 13.63 4.29 -20.94
N ARG A 31 14.27 3.14 -20.65
CA ARG A 31 13.71 2.09 -19.80
C ARG A 31 14.58 1.86 -18.58
N TYR A 32 13.93 1.79 -17.44
CA TYR A 32 14.59 1.69 -16.14
C TYR A 32 13.88 0.66 -15.24
N THR A 33 14.66 -0.20 -14.60
CA THR A 33 14.16 -1.01 -13.49
C THR A 33 14.25 -0.23 -12.21
N VAL A 34 13.15 -0.10 -11.48
CA VAL A 34 13.09 0.63 -10.21
C VAL A 34 13.49 -0.29 -9.08
N LEU A 35 14.63 -0.02 -8.45
CA LEU A 35 15.10 -0.75 -7.26
C LEU A 35 14.40 -0.24 -5.99
N ASP A 36 14.31 1.09 -5.82
CA ASP A 36 13.61 1.71 -4.70
C ASP A 36 12.85 2.95 -5.15
N GLY A 37 11.70 3.20 -4.50
CA GLY A 37 10.85 4.34 -4.79
C GLY A 37 9.61 4.03 -5.62
N GLN A 38 9.29 2.74 -5.82
CA GLN A 38 8.10 2.31 -6.58
C GLN A 38 6.82 3.01 -6.10
N GLN A 39 6.57 3.07 -4.79
CA GLN A 39 5.39 3.74 -4.24
C GLN A 39 5.38 5.25 -4.54
N ARG A 40 6.55 5.92 -4.48
CA ARG A 40 6.67 7.35 -4.82
C ARG A 40 6.34 7.60 -6.29
N LEU A 41 6.89 6.78 -7.19
CA LEU A 41 6.56 6.86 -8.62
C LEU A 41 5.08 6.60 -8.87
N THR A 42 4.50 5.57 -8.26
CA THR A 42 3.06 5.30 -8.41
C THR A 42 2.21 6.48 -7.90
N THR A 43 2.56 7.07 -6.76
CA THR A 43 1.85 8.25 -6.23
C THR A 43 1.97 9.46 -7.16
N LEU A 44 3.17 9.72 -7.71
CA LEU A 44 3.38 10.79 -8.69
C LEU A 44 2.59 10.52 -9.97
N TYR A 45 2.57 9.26 -10.46
CA TYR A 45 1.75 8.87 -11.60
C TYR A 45 0.28 9.22 -11.40
N LEU A 46 -0.28 8.79 -10.26
CA LEU A 46 -1.68 9.06 -9.92
C LEU A 46 -1.96 10.56 -9.76
N LEU A 47 -1.01 11.32 -9.22
CA LEU A 47 -1.10 12.76 -9.12
C LEU A 47 -1.12 13.42 -10.51
N TYR A 48 -0.22 13.03 -11.42
CA TYR A 48 -0.22 13.50 -12.80
C TYR A 48 -1.53 13.15 -13.51
N LYS A 49 -2.01 11.92 -13.37
CA LYS A 49 -3.33 11.50 -13.89
C LYS A 49 -4.47 12.37 -13.37
N TYR A 50 -4.47 12.68 -12.07
CA TYR A 50 -5.51 13.54 -11.48
C TYR A 50 -5.43 14.98 -11.98
N LEU A 51 -4.23 15.54 -12.13
CA LEU A 51 -4.04 16.94 -12.51
C LEU A 51 -4.14 17.19 -14.01
N TYR A 52 -3.66 16.27 -14.85
CA TYR A 52 -3.53 16.46 -16.30
C TYR A 52 -4.36 15.45 -17.13
N GLY A 53 -4.92 14.41 -16.52
CA GLY A 53 -5.58 13.30 -17.24
C GLY A 53 -4.61 12.27 -17.81
N GLU A 54 -3.30 12.54 -17.80
CA GLU A 54 -2.26 11.66 -18.32
C GLU A 54 -1.00 11.72 -17.45
N SER A 55 -0.06 10.80 -17.65
CA SER A 55 1.22 10.77 -16.95
C SER A 55 2.38 10.88 -17.95
N PRO A 56 3.50 11.55 -17.58
CA PRO A 56 4.68 11.67 -18.42
C PRO A 56 5.49 10.38 -18.56
N TYR A 57 5.12 9.30 -17.88
CA TYR A 57 5.78 7.99 -17.94
C TYR A 57 4.78 6.88 -17.79
N GLU A 58 5.19 5.67 -18.18
CA GLU A 58 4.41 4.44 -18.10
C GLU A 58 5.09 3.45 -17.15
N PHE A 59 4.30 2.53 -16.62
CA PHE A 59 4.79 1.40 -15.85
C PHE A 59 4.70 0.11 -16.66
N ASP A 60 5.72 -0.72 -16.55
CA ASP A 60 5.77 -2.09 -17.02
C ASP A 60 5.94 -3.01 -15.80
N TYR A 61 5.00 -3.92 -15.61
CA TYR A 61 5.02 -4.86 -14.48
C TYR A 61 5.31 -6.27 -14.98
N GLU A 62 6.46 -6.82 -14.61
CA GLU A 62 6.86 -8.20 -14.99
C GLU A 62 5.80 -9.25 -14.61
N ARG A 63 5.04 -9.01 -13.54
CA ARG A 63 3.98 -9.92 -13.07
C ARG A 63 2.71 -9.92 -13.94
N ASP A 64 2.59 -9.03 -14.89
CA ASP A 64 1.44 -8.99 -15.80
C ASP A 64 1.51 -10.08 -16.88
N ILE A 65 2.65 -10.79 -16.99
CA ILE A 65 2.91 -11.79 -18.02
C ILE A 65 2.30 -13.17 -17.65
N ASP A 66 2.14 -13.48 -16.37
CA ASP A 66 1.84 -14.85 -15.89
C ASP A 66 0.38 -15.09 -15.46
N ASP A 67 -0.47 -14.08 -15.47
CA ASP A 67 -1.83 -14.22 -14.96
C ASP A 67 -2.86 -14.23 -16.10
N ASP A 68 -3.80 -15.15 -16.02
CA ASP A 68 -5.06 -15.20 -16.80
C ASP A 68 -5.97 -14.02 -16.39
N ILE A 69 -5.53 -12.79 -16.72
CA ILE A 69 -6.05 -11.57 -16.12
C ILE A 69 -6.88 -10.79 -17.15
N THR A 70 -8.09 -10.53 -16.78
CA THR A 70 -9.00 -9.64 -17.53
C THR A 70 -8.49 -8.19 -17.62
N MET A 71 -7.57 -7.77 -16.74
CA MET A 71 -6.96 -6.43 -16.71
C MET A 71 -5.55 -6.47 -16.15
N SER A 72 -4.55 -5.95 -16.89
CA SER A 72 -3.18 -5.78 -16.42
C SER A 72 -3.04 -4.60 -15.45
N ARG A 73 -1.97 -4.57 -14.64
CA ARG A 73 -1.66 -3.43 -13.75
C ARG A 73 -1.41 -2.15 -14.53
N THR A 74 -0.75 -2.26 -15.66
CA THR A 74 -0.50 -1.14 -16.58
C THR A 74 -1.82 -0.56 -17.10
N THR A 75 -2.74 -1.41 -17.56
CA THR A 75 -4.07 -0.98 -18.02
C THR A 75 -4.88 -0.37 -16.88
N PHE A 76 -4.84 -0.99 -15.69
CA PHE A 76 -5.54 -0.47 -14.51
C PHE A 76 -5.08 0.94 -14.13
N LEU A 77 -3.77 1.18 -14.08
CA LEU A 77 -3.21 2.51 -13.82
C LEU A 77 -3.61 3.53 -14.89
N ALA A 78 -3.57 3.13 -16.16
CA ALA A 78 -3.93 4.01 -17.28
C ALA A 78 -5.40 4.44 -17.24
N THR A 79 -6.30 3.62 -16.68
CA THR A 79 -7.75 3.85 -16.66
C THR A 79 -8.33 4.06 -15.25
N VAL A 80 -7.49 4.34 -14.25
CA VAL A 80 -7.87 4.38 -12.82
C VAL A 80 -9.04 5.31 -12.50
N GLU A 81 -9.22 6.39 -13.26
CA GLU A 81 -10.32 7.33 -13.11
C GLU A 81 -11.70 6.75 -13.43
N SER A 82 -11.77 5.73 -14.29
CA SER A 82 -13.01 5.09 -14.75
C SER A 82 -13.28 3.72 -14.12
N ILE A 83 -12.39 3.25 -13.24
CA ILE A 83 -12.50 1.94 -12.59
C ILE A 83 -13.62 1.94 -11.55
N SER A 84 -14.47 0.92 -11.60
CA SER A 84 -15.50 0.68 -10.58
C SER A 84 -14.89 0.11 -9.28
N GLU A 85 -15.62 0.22 -8.17
CA GLU A 85 -15.20 -0.37 -6.89
C GLU A 85 -15.07 -1.90 -6.97
N GLU A 86 -15.92 -2.55 -7.74
CA GLU A 86 -15.86 -4.00 -7.96
C GLU A 86 -14.58 -4.40 -8.70
N GLN A 87 -14.22 -3.70 -9.78
CA GLN A 87 -12.97 -3.91 -10.51
C GLN A 87 -11.75 -3.62 -9.65
N ALA A 88 -11.78 -2.54 -8.85
CA ALA A 88 -10.73 -2.22 -7.91
C ALA A 88 -10.55 -3.29 -6.82
N SER A 89 -11.65 -3.92 -6.39
CA SER A 89 -11.63 -4.98 -5.40
C SER A 89 -11.15 -6.33 -5.95
N ALA A 90 -10.92 -6.46 -7.25
CA ALA A 90 -10.47 -7.72 -7.86
C ALA A 90 -9.08 -8.16 -7.38
N LYS A 91 -8.16 -7.21 -7.15
CA LYS A 91 -6.80 -7.44 -6.64
C LYS A 91 -6.47 -6.45 -5.52
N ILE A 92 -5.62 -6.87 -4.60
CA ILE A 92 -5.20 -6.02 -3.47
C ILE A 92 -4.44 -4.76 -3.96
N ASP A 93 -3.59 -4.90 -4.97
CA ASP A 93 -2.87 -3.78 -5.57
C ASP A 93 -3.84 -2.76 -6.17
N PHE A 94 -4.85 -3.23 -6.89
CA PHE A 94 -5.90 -2.39 -7.51
C PHE A 94 -6.69 -1.63 -6.45
N PHE A 95 -7.03 -2.30 -5.36
CA PHE A 95 -7.71 -1.68 -4.23
C PHE A 95 -6.91 -0.50 -3.66
N TYR A 96 -5.61 -0.69 -3.39
CA TYR A 96 -4.78 0.39 -2.84
C TYR A 96 -4.53 1.51 -3.84
N ILE A 97 -4.29 1.20 -5.12
CA ILE A 97 -4.10 2.20 -6.18
C ILE A 97 -5.36 3.04 -6.36
N HIS A 98 -6.53 2.41 -6.43
CA HIS A 98 -7.82 3.11 -6.58
C HIS A 98 -8.11 4.02 -5.36
N ASN A 99 -7.91 3.50 -4.16
CA ASN A 99 -8.10 4.28 -2.95
C ASN A 99 -7.12 5.45 -2.87
N ALA A 100 -5.88 5.28 -3.28
CA ALA A 100 -4.90 6.36 -3.35
C ALA A 100 -5.35 7.45 -4.34
N TYR A 101 -5.85 7.08 -5.53
CA TYR A 101 -6.38 8.03 -6.50
C TYR A 101 -7.59 8.80 -5.96
N LYS A 102 -8.56 8.12 -5.36
CA LYS A 102 -9.71 8.76 -4.69
C LYS A 102 -9.27 9.66 -3.55
N HIS A 103 -8.27 9.24 -2.77
CA HIS A 103 -7.73 10.04 -1.67
C HIS A 103 -7.08 11.33 -2.17
N ILE A 104 -6.36 11.31 -3.28
CA ILE A 104 -5.82 12.52 -3.92
C ILE A 104 -6.96 13.51 -4.21
N GLY A 105 -8.02 13.07 -4.87
CA GLY A 105 -9.18 13.92 -5.16
C GLY A 105 -9.85 14.47 -3.90
N LYS A 106 -9.99 13.64 -2.87
CA LYS A 106 -10.54 14.04 -1.57
C LYS A 106 -9.68 15.13 -0.90
N VAL A 107 -8.36 14.97 -0.88
CA VAL A 107 -7.44 15.96 -0.28
C VAL A 107 -7.56 17.32 -0.97
N PHE A 108 -7.61 17.36 -2.30
CA PHE A 108 -7.81 18.61 -3.06
C PHE A 108 -9.17 19.25 -2.76
N MET A 109 -10.22 18.43 -2.71
CA MET A 109 -11.57 18.90 -2.41
C MET A 109 -11.69 19.43 -0.98
N ASP A 110 -11.13 18.76 0.00
CA ASP A 110 -11.15 19.17 1.40
C ASP A 110 -10.33 20.47 1.60
N TRP A 111 -9.22 20.62 0.90
CA TRP A 111 -8.45 21.85 0.87
C TRP A 111 -9.25 23.01 0.26
N ALA A 112 -9.91 22.78 -0.87
CA ALA A 112 -10.76 23.77 -1.51
C ALA A 112 -11.90 24.22 -0.59
N LYS A 113 -12.58 23.30 0.10
CA LYS A 113 -13.64 23.61 1.08
C LYS A 113 -13.12 24.45 2.25
N GLN A 114 -11.93 24.14 2.76
CA GLN A 114 -11.31 24.92 3.85
C GLN A 114 -10.95 26.34 3.40
N SER A 115 -10.53 26.52 2.15
CA SER A 115 -10.10 27.82 1.61
C SER A 115 -11.26 28.71 1.15
N ALA A 116 -12.38 28.10 0.72
CA ALA A 116 -13.50 28.83 0.12
C ALA A 116 -14.27 29.72 1.10
N ASN A 117 -14.13 29.52 2.43
CA ASN A 117 -14.90 30.24 3.47
C ASN A 117 -16.43 30.32 3.22
N SER A 118 -16.94 29.47 2.30
CA SER A 118 -18.34 29.43 1.86
C SER A 118 -18.70 27.98 1.48
N ILE A 119 -19.98 27.62 1.69
CA ILE A 119 -20.53 26.31 1.32
C ILE A 119 -21.02 26.31 -0.15
N GLU A 120 -20.97 27.46 -0.83
CA GLU A 120 -21.41 27.54 -2.21
C GLU A 120 -20.50 26.73 -3.15
N VAL A 121 -21.13 25.87 -3.95
CA VAL A 121 -20.42 24.96 -4.89
C VAL A 121 -19.52 25.72 -5.87
N THR A 122 -19.96 26.91 -6.31
CA THR A 122 -19.18 27.78 -7.21
C THR A 122 -17.89 28.27 -6.60
N ALA A 123 -17.93 28.70 -5.31
CA ALA A 123 -16.75 29.16 -4.58
C ALA A 123 -15.77 28.01 -4.32
N VAL A 124 -16.27 26.84 -3.93
CA VAL A 124 -15.44 25.64 -3.73
C VAL A 124 -14.76 25.19 -5.03
N ASN A 125 -15.49 25.20 -6.15
CA ASN A 125 -14.92 24.81 -7.45
C ASN A 125 -13.84 25.82 -7.93
N ALA A 126 -14.01 27.11 -7.66
CA ALA A 126 -12.99 28.12 -7.98
C ALA A 126 -11.70 27.90 -7.16
N GLU A 127 -11.80 27.62 -5.87
CA GLU A 127 -10.64 27.30 -5.04
C GLU A 127 -10.00 25.96 -5.45
N LEU A 128 -10.80 24.96 -5.82
CA LEU A 128 -10.29 23.68 -6.32
C LEU A 128 -9.44 23.89 -7.58
N ALA A 129 -9.94 24.66 -8.55
CA ALA A 129 -9.21 24.98 -9.77
C ALA A 129 -7.90 25.73 -9.49
N LYS A 130 -7.94 26.66 -8.53
CA LYS A 130 -6.75 27.41 -8.08
C LYS A 130 -5.71 26.47 -7.46
N HIS A 131 -6.10 25.57 -6.54
CA HIS A 131 -5.18 24.63 -5.93
C HIS A 131 -4.58 23.62 -6.94
N ILE A 132 -5.38 23.14 -7.89
CA ILE A 132 -4.89 22.33 -9.02
C ILE A 132 -3.80 23.09 -9.79
N ASN A 133 -4.05 24.36 -10.13
CA ASN A 133 -3.06 25.18 -10.85
C ASN A 133 -1.80 25.44 -10.02
N MET A 134 -1.90 25.63 -8.71
CA MET A 134 -0.74 25.78 -7.82
C MET A 134 0.12 24.51 -7.84
N PHE A 135 -0.48 23.33 -7.79
CA PHE A 135 0.25 22.06 -7.90
C PHE A 135 0.88 21.85 -9.28
N LYS A 136 0.17 22.19 -10.37
CA LYS A 136 0.74 22.16 -11.73
C LYS A 136 1.98 23.03 -11.82
N THR A 137 1.88 24.28 -11.35
CA THR A 137 3.00 25.22 -11.31
C THR A 137 4.18 24.69 -10.50
N LEU A 138 3.94 24.00 -9.38
CA LEU A 138 4.97 23.35 -8.56
C LEU A 138 5.67 22.21 -9.33
N LEU A 139 4.92 21.37 -10.03
CA LEU A 139 5.46 20.26 -10.82
C LEU A 139 6.25 20.74 -12.03
N GLU A 140 5.82 21.84 -12.65
CA GLU A 140 6.48 22.47 -13.80
C GLU A 140 7.68 23.34 -13.40
N GLY A 141 7.77 23.71 -12.11
CA GLY A 141 8.85 24.57 -11.60
C GLY A 141 8.77 26.03 -12.04
N ASN A 142 7.62 26.49 -12.55
CA ASN A 142 7.45 27.81 -13.19
C ASN A 142 7.09 28.94 -12.20
N GLY A 143 6.77 28.61 -10.94
CA GLY A 143 6.21 29.54 -9.95
C GLY A 143 7.16 29.96 -8.82
N GLY A 144 8.46 29.86 -8.99
CA GLY A 144 9.46 30.14 -7.95
C GLY A 144 9.61 29.01 -6.92
N LYS A 145 8.69 28.05 -6.88
CA LYS A 145 8.77 26.80 -6.12
C LYS A 145 8.75 25.62 -7.08
N SER A 146 9.50 24.56 -6.74
CA SER A 146 9.59 23.37 -7.58
C SER A 146 9.69 22.10 -6.74
N LEU A 147 9.14 20.99 -7.28
CA LEU A 147 9.29 19.64 -6.77
C LEU A 147 10.47 18.96 -7.47
N HIS A 148 11.44 18.50 -6.71
CA HIS A 148 12.59 17.80 -7.23
C HIS A 148 12.61 16.35 -6.76
N VAL A 149 13.11 15.48 -7.63
CA VAL A 149 13.36 14.07 -7.33
C VAL A 149 14.85 13.80 -7.52
N ILE A 150 15.48 13.19 -6.52
CA ILE A 150 16.84 12.72 -6.66
C ILE A 150 16.81 11.44 -7.49
N TRP A 151 17.35 11.53 -8.71
CA TRP A 151 17.47 10.39 -9.61
C TRP A 151 18.83 9.73 -9.41
N TYR A 152 18.83 8.55 -8.78
CA TYR A 152 20.04 7.81 -8.47
C TYR A 152 20.13 6.57 -9.36
N GLU A 153 20.96 6.65 -10.39
CA GLU A 153 21.20 5.54 -11.29
C GLU A 153 22.32 4.64 -10.75
N VAL A 154 21.95 3.38 -10.48
CA VAL A 154 22.84 2.36 -9.95
C VAL A 154 23.56 1.69 -11.12
N VAL A 155 24.89 1.84 -11.15
CA VAL A 155 25.78 1.22 -12.13
C VAL A 155 26.52 0.05 -11.47
N GLY A 156 26.42 -1.14 -12.04
CA GLY A 156 27.11 -2.35 -11.55
C GLY A 156 26.32 -3.63 -11.81
N ASP A 157 26.92 -4.74 -11.38
CA ASP A 157 26.29 -6.06 -11.45
C ASP A 157 25.14 -6.25 -10.44
N LYS A 158 24.48 -7.40 -10.50
CA LYS A 158 23.34 -7.70 -9.63
C LYS A 158 23.70 -7.71 -8.14
N GLU A 159 24.94 -8.11 -7.79
CA GLU A 159 25.38 -8.13 -6.38
C GLU A 159 25.48 -6.73 -5.82
N LYS A 160 26.07 -5.80 -6.55
CA LYS A 160 26.16 -4.40 -6.20
C LYS A 160 24.79 -3.71 -6.14
N GLN A 161 23.87 -4.08 -7.04
CA GLN A 161 22.48 -3.59 -7.00
C GLN A 161 21.77 -4.05 -5.73
N HIS A 162 21.95 -5.31 -5.31
CA HIS A 162 21.42 -5.85 -4.05
C HIS A 162 22.03 -5.17 -2.81
N GLU A 163 23.33 -4.92 -2.82
CA GLU A 163 24.01 -4.20 -1.74
C GLU A 163 23.46 -2.78 -1.58
N ILE A 164 23.35 -2.03 -2.67
CA ILE A 164 22.80 -0.67 -2.66
C ILE A 164 21.33 -0.67 -2.22
N PHE A 165 20.50 -1.61 -2.72
CA PHE A 165 19.13 -1.77 -2.28
C PHE A 165 19.04 -2.04 -0.76
N SER A 166 19.89 -2.92 -0.24
CA SER A 166 19.96 -3.22 1.18
C SER A 166 20.36 -1.99 2.00
N ASN A 167 21.36 -1.23 1.55
CA ASN A 167 21.85 -0.02 2.21
C ASN A 167 20.79 1.11 2.20
N LEU A 168 20.10 1.31 1.09
CA LEU A 168 19.01 2.29 0.98
C LEU A 168 17.82 1.94 1.89
N ASN A 169 17.61 0.66 2.17
CA ASN A 169 16.55 0.20 3.06
C ASN A 169 17.00 0.07 4.53
N SER A 170 18.30 0.11 4.81
CA SER A 170 18.88 -0.03 6.14
C SER A 170 18.67 1.20 7.03
N GLY A 171 17.59 1.68 7.30
CA GLY A 171 17.23 2.87 8.08
C GLY A 171 15.79 3.29 7.84
N LYS A 172 15.12 2.61 6.91
CA LYS A 172 13.70 2.81 6.66
C LYS A 172 12.84 2.10 7.70
N ILE A 173 11.56 2.44 7.70
CA ILE A 173 10.54 1.79 8.52
C ILE A 173 10.69 0.28 8.37
N HIS A 174 10.93 -0.38 9.48
CA HIS A 174 11.10 -1.82 9.51
C HIS A 174 9.84 -2.53 9.00
N LEU A 175 10.01 -3.66 8.32
CA LEU A 175 8.90 -4.49 7.86
C LEU A 175 7.91 -4.78 8.98
N THR A 176 6.63 -4.69 8.66
CA THR A 176 5.55 -5.06 9.58
C THR A 176 5.58 -6.55 9.89
N ASN A 177 4.88 -6.97 10.92
CA ASN A 177 4.74 -8.38 11.25
C ASN A 177 4.17 -9.20 10.08
N THR A 178 3.15 -8.67 9.42
CA THR A 178 2.54 -9.27 8.22
C THR A 178 3.53 -9.42 7.07
N GLU A 179 4.33 -8.39 6.78
CA GLU A 179 5.34 -8.46 5.71
C GLU A 179 6.44 -9.46 6.00
N LEU A 180 6.87 -9.56 7.26
CA LEU A 180 7.85 -10.56 7.69
C LEU A 180 7.32 -11.99 7.53
N ILE A 181 6.06 -12.23 7.93
CA ILE A 181 5.43 -13.55 7.78
C ILE A 181 5.23 -13.87 6.30
N LYS A 182 4.76 -12.91 5.49
CA LYS A 182 4.61 -13.06 4.03
C LYS A 182 5.95 -13.42 3.38
N ALA A 183 7.00 -12.67 3.72
CA ALA A 183 8.35 -12.94 3.22
C ALA A 183 8.85 -14.33 3.63
N LEU A 184 8.61 -14.76 4.87
CA LEU A 184 8.97 -16.10 5.35
C LEU A 184 8.25 -17.21 4.57
N LEU A 185 6.94 -17.08 4.34
CA LEU A 185 6.14 -18.05 3.61
C LEU A 185 6.58 -18.18 2.14
N LEU A 186 6.88 -17.05 1.50
CA LEU A 186 7.15 -16.96 0.06
C LEU A 186 8.65 -17.06 -0.29
N ASN A 187 9.54 -17.19 0.71
CA ASN A 187 10.96 -17.33 0.47
C ASN A 187 11.27 -18.60 -0.36
N SER A 188 12.10 -18.47 -1.40
CA SER A 188 12.41 -19.58 -2.31
C SER A 188 13.29 -20.66 -1.70
N VAL A 189 14.06 -20.33 -0.66
CA VAL A 189 15.05 -21.23 -0.03
C VAL A 189 14.51 -21.83 1.27
N SER A 190 13.93 -21.00 2.15
CA SER A 190 13.52 -21.41 3.49
C SER A 190 12.00 -21.37 3.73
N GLY A 191 11.22 -20.99 2.72
CA GLY A 191 9.77 -20.87 2.80
C GLY A 191 9.03 -22.17 2.45
N LEU A 192 7.81 -22.03 2.01
CA LEU A 192 6.97 -23.14 1.57
C LEU A 192 7.54 -23.82 0.32
N PRO A 193 7.31 -25.14 0.10
CA PRO A 193 7.64 -25.83 -1.14
C PRO A 193 7.04 -25.14 -2.37
N GLY A 194 7.71 -25.19 -3.53
CA GLY A 194 7.40 -24.38 -4.70
C GLY A 194 5.92 -24.36 -5.11
N LYS A 195 5.26 -25.54 -5.21
CA LYS A 195 3.84 -25.62 -5.56
C LYS A 195 2.94 -25.01 -4.47
N GLU A 196 3.21 -25.33 -3.21
CA GLU A 196 2.46 -24.82 -2.06
C GLU A 196 2.70 -23.31 -1.89
N ARG A 197 3.88 -22.82 -2.22
CA ARG A 197 4.23 -21.38 -2.16
C ARG A 197 3.42 -20.54 -3.14
N ASN A 198 3.25 -20.99 -4.39
CA ASN A 198 2.47 -20.26 -5.38
C ASN A 198 0.98 -20.22 -5.00
N GLU A 199 0.43 -21.34 -4.50
CA GLU A 199 -0.93 -21.38 -3.96
C GLU A 199 -1.07 -20.46 -2.74
N ALA A 200 -0.07 -20.47 -1.84
CA ALA A 200 -0.07 -19.62 -0.65
C ALA A 200 -0.04 -18.13 -1.00
N ALA A 201 0.68 -17.73 -2.03
CA ALA A 201 0.70 -16.34 -2.48
C ALA A 201 -0.70 -15.86 -2.90
N ALA A 202 -1.40 -16.64 -3.74
CA ALA A 202 -2.75 -16.31 -4.19
C ALA A 202 -3.76 -16.28 -3.04
N ILE A 203 -3.70 -17.27 -2.15
CA ILE A 203 -4.61 -17.34 -0.98
C ILE A 203 -4.31 -16.21 0.00
N PHE A 204 -3.03 -15.85 0.20
CA PHE A 204 -2.66 -14.73 1.06
C PHE A 204 -3.31 -13.43 0.58
N GLU A 205 -3.24 -13.15 -0.71
CA GLU A 205 -3.87 -11.95 -1.31
C GLU A 205 -5.41 -11.99 -1.14
N GLN A 206 -6.04 -13.16 -1.31
CA GLN A 206 -7.48 -13.30 -1.09
C GLN A 206 -7.88 -13.00 0.36
N ILE A 207 -7.13 -13.55 1.34
CA ILE A 207 -7.37 -13.28 2.76
C ILE A 207 -7.14 -11.80 3.06
N GLU A 208 -6.02 -11.23 2.62
CA GLU A 208 -5.67 -9.83 2.83
C GLU A 208 -6.77 -8.90 2.30
N ARG A 209 -7.26 -9.16 1.08
CA ARG A 209 -8.37 -8.42 0.49
C ARG A 209 -9.67 -8.56 1.29
N TYR A 210 -10.01 -9.78 1.71
CA TYR A 210 -11.23 -10.03 2.50
C TYR A 210 -11.17 -9.30 3.85
N MET A 211 -10.02 -9.25 4.48
CA MET A 211 -9.79 -8.52 5.74
C MET A 211 -10.00 -7.00 5.60
N GLN A 212 -9.98 -6.44 4.36
CA GLN A 212 -10.30 -5.01 4.15
C GLN A 212 -11.79 -4.70 4.21
N ASN A 213 -12.67 -5.70 4.27
CA ASN A 213 -14.10 -5.49 4.47
C ASN A 213 -14.35 -4.98 5.89
N ASP A 214 -14.85 -3.75 6.02
CA ASP A 214 -15.08 -3.12 7.31
C ASP A 214 -16.13 -3.85 8.14
N ASN A 215 -17.21 -4.36 7.52
CA ASN A 215 -18.23 -5.13 8.23
C ASN A 215 -17.66 -6.42 8.84
N PHE A 216 -16.77 -7.10 8.09
CA PHE A 216 -16.06 -8.26 8.61
C PHE A 216 -15.08 -7.88 9.72
N TRP A 217 -14.32 -6.81 9.54
CA TRP A 217 -13.33 -6.34 10.50
C TRP A 217 -13.97 -5.98 11.85
N TYR A 218 -14.98 -5.12 11.81
CA TYR A 218 -15.62 -4.60 13.04
C TYR A 218 -16.49 -5.64 13.75
N MET A 219 -16.83 -6.76 13.12
CA MET A 219 -17.45 -7.88 13.81
C MET A 219 -16.55 -8.49 14.90
N PHE A 220 -15.25 -8.51 14.69
CA PHE A 220 -14.26 -9.12 15.59
C PHE A 220 -13.41 -8.11 16.34
N ASN A 221 -13.40 -6.84 15.95
CA ASN A 221 -12.52 -5.82 16.48
C ASN A 221 -13.28 -4.53 16.75
N ALA A 222 -13.31 -4.09 18.00
CA ALA A 222 -14.01 -2.87 18.42
C ALA A 222 -13.22 -1.57 18.17
N SER A 223 -11.96 -1.65 17.74
CA SER A 223 -11.08 -0.49 17.60
C SER A 223 -10.38 -0.45 16.25
N GLU A 224 -10.01 0.76 15.84
CA GLU A 224 -9.14 0.97 14.68
C GLU A 224 -7.72 0.42 14.93
N LEU A 225 -7.02 0.18 13.81
CA LEU A 225 -5.63 -0.28 13.85
C LEU A 225 -4.72 0.81 14.41
N ARG A 226 -3.76 0.42 15.24
CA ARG A 226 -2.66 1.29 15.67
C ARG A 226 -1.63 1.47 14.56
N ASN A 227 -0.84 2.53 14.62
CA ASN A 227 0.22 2.79 13.63
C ASN A 227 1.15 1.60 13.45
N GLY A 228 1.38 1.21 12.21
CA GLY A 228 2.24 0.09 11.84
C GLY A 228 1.60 -1.31 11.96
N GLN A 229 0.31 -1.39 12.25
CA GLN A 229 -0.47 -2.63 12.26
C GLN A 229 -1.21 -2.82 10.93
N THR A 230 -1.40 -4.07 10.56
CA THR A 230 -2.27 -4.47 9.46
C THR A 230 -3.43 -5.32 9.97
N ARG A 231 -4.53 -5.39 9.24
CA ARG A 231 -5.66 -6.26 9.61
C ARG A 231 -5.27 -7.73 9.61
N MET A 232 -4.26 -8.12 8.84
CA MET A 232 -3.69 -9.47 8.85
C MET A 232 -3.02 -9.84 10.18
N ASP A 233 -2.48 -8.85 10.92
CA ASP A 233 -1.85 -9.11 12.22
C ASP A 233 -2.82 -9.71 13.23
N PHE A 234 -4.11 -9.33 13.17
CA PHE A 234 -5.14 -9.95 13.99
C PHE A 234 -5.21 -11.47 13.77
N LEU A 235 -5.22 -11.91 12.51
CA LEU A 235 -5.28 -13.32 12.17
C LEU A 235 -4.02 -14.08 12.61
N PHE A 236 -2.83 -13.50 12.40
CA PHE A 236 -1.57 -14.09 12.81
C PHE A 236 -1.42 -14.16 14.33
N ASN A 237 -1.85 -13.13 15.05
CA ASN A 237 -1.82 -13.10 16.50
C ASN A 237 -2.79 -14.13 17.10
N LEU A 238 -3.96 -14.30 16.49
CA LEU A 238 -4.93 -15.32 16.91
C LEU A 238 -4.35 -16.73 16.75
N VAL A 239 -3.72 -17.04 15.61
CA VAL A 239 -3.07 -18.34 15.35
C VAL A 239 -1.89 -18.58 16.28
N ALA A 240 -1.10 -17.55 16.54
CA ALA A 240 0.06 -17.63 17.44
C ALA A 240 -0.33 -17.63 18.93
N ASN A 241 -1.62 -17.45 19.25
CA ASN A 241 -2.10 -17.27 20.62
C ASN A 241 -1.37 -16.13 21.36
N CYS A 242 -1.14 -15.03 20.62
CA CYS A 242 -0.50 -13.81 21.12
C CYS A 242 -1.48 -13.04 22.01
N LYS A 243 -1.09 -12.73 23.24
CA LYS A 243 -1.90 -11.90 24.12
C LYS A 243 -1.76 -10.42 23.73
N GLN A 244 -2.78 -9.63 24.02
CA GLN A 244 -2.75 -8.18 23.77
C GLN A 244 -1.54 -7.50 24.45
N SER A 245 -1.19 -7.89 25.68
CA SER A 245 -0.03 -7.40 26.40
C SER A 245 1.30 -7.66 25.68
N ASP A 246 1.43 -8.86 25.07
CA ASP A 246 2.66 -9.26 24.38
C ASP A 246 2.83 -8.45 23.08
N TYR A 247 1.71 -8.24 22.37
CA TYR A 247 1.67 -7.46 21.16
C TYR A 247 1.91 -5.96 21.39
N GLU A 248 1.47 -5.43 22.51
CA GLU A 248 1.75 -4.04 22.91
C GLU A 248 3.23 -3.78 23.16
N ILE A 249 3.95 -4.79 23.64
CA ILE A 249 5.40 -4.72 23.87
C ILE A 249 6.19 -4.95 22.57
N ASP A 250 5.77 -5.92 21.75
CA ASP A 250 6.42 -6.26 20.47
C ASP A 250 5.38 -6.47 19.37
N SER A 251 5.19 -5.48 18.51
CA SER A 251 4.27 -5.57 17.36
C SER A 251 4.60 -6.70 16.37
N ARG A 252 5.77 -7.33 16.48
CA ARG A 252 6.21 -8.47 15.67
C ARG A 252 6.26 -9.78 16.47
N TRP A 253 5.56 -9.82 17.60
CA TRP A 253 5.62 -10.95 18.52
C TRP A 253 5.27 -12.29 17.84
N SER A 254 4.20 -12.34 17.04
CA SER A 254 3.77 -13.57 16.37
C SER A 254 4.80 -14.07 15.36
N PHE A 255 5.45 -13.19 14.61
CA PHE A 255 6.58 -13.58 13.76
C PHE A 255 7.73 -14.16 14.59
N ARG A 256 8.21 -13.42 15.60
CA ARG A 256 9.40 -13.80 16.38
C ARG A 256 9.21 -15.03 17.25
N ASN A 257 8.02 -15.20 17.82
CA ASN A 257 7.79 -16.22 18.85
C ASN A 257 6.99 -17.43 18.35
N TYR A 258 6.44 -17.35 17.11
CA TYR A 258 5.69 -18.46 16.54
C TYR A 258 6.11 -18.78 15.11
N PHE A 259 5.92 -17.88 14.14
CA PHE A 259 6.12 -18.21 12.73
C PHE A 259 7.58 -18.54 12.39
N SER A 260 8.55 -17.79 12.90
CA SER A 260 9.98 -18.04 12.67
C SER A 260 10.58 -19.19 13.49
N LYS A 261 9.80 -19.82 14.38
CA LYS A 261 10.27 -20.84 15.31
C LYS A 261 10.00 -22.25 14.80
N PRO A 262 11.01 -23.02 14.32
CA PRO A 262 10.81 -24.39 13.84
C PRO A 262 10.23 -25.34 14.89
N GLU A 263 10.56 -25.14 16.18
CA GLU A 263 10.09 -25.93 17.30
C GLU A 263 8.56 -25.80 17.55
N LYS A 264 7.92 -24.81 16.96
CA LYS A 264 6.47 -24.60 17.04
C LYS A 264 5.70 -25.27 15.89
N GLY A 265 6.35 -26.10 15.09
CA GLY A 265 5.76 -26.82 13.98
C GLY A 265 6.28 -26.37 12.62
N SER A 266 5.97 -27.14 11.56
CA SER A 266 6.39 -26.80 10.22
C SER A 266 5.69 -25.53 9.72
N LEU A 267 6.35 -24.81 8.80
CA LEU A 267 5.79 -23.61 8.19
C LEU A 267 4.50 -23.92 7.41
N SER A 268 4.44 -25.08 6.77
CA SER A 268 3.25 -25.57 6.07
C SER A 268 2.06 -25.76 7.03
N ASP A 269 2.28 -26.38 8.21
CA ASP A 269 1.22 -26.58 9.19
C ASP A 269 0.73 -25.26 9.79
N LYS A 270 1.64 -24.32 10.05
CA LYS A 270 1.29 -22.96 10.51
C LYS A 270 0.44 -22.23 9.47
N TRP A 271 0.81 -22.35 8.19
CA TRP A 271 0.02 -21.77 7.11
C TRP A 271 -1.36 -22.40 6.97
N LYS A 272 -1.46 -23.73 7.11
CA LYS A 272 -2.76 -24.41 7.16
C LYS A 272 -3.64 -23.94 8.33
N GLN A 273 -3.03 -23.68 9.49
CA GLN A 273 -3.75 -23.12 10.63
C GLN A 273 -4.28 -21.71 10.34
N VAL A 274 -3.48 -20.84 9.69
CA VAL A 274 -3.91 -19.50 9.27
C VAL A 274 -5.12 -19.60 8.34
N ARG A 275 -5.04 -20.41 7.29
CA ARG A 275 -6.16 -20.64 6.35
C ARG A 275 -7.41 -21.15 7.08
N HIS A 276 -7.25 -22.16 7.92
CA HIS A 276 -8.38 -22.75 8.66
C HIS A 276 -9.02 -21.75 9.62
N THR A 277 -8.21 -20.96 10.33
CA THR A 277 -8.71 -19.92 11.23
C THR A 277 -9.47 -18.84 10.46
N PHE A 278 -8.94 -18.39 9.33
CA PHE A 278 -9.64 -17.44 8.47
C PHE A 278 -10.98 -17.99 7.98
N LEU A 279 -11.03 -19.24 7.50
CA LEU A 279 -12.27 -19.85 7.02
C LEU A 279 -13.31 -19.94 8.14
N ARG A 280 -12.90 -20.29 9.36
CA ARG A 280 -13.81 -20.28 10.51
C ARG A 280 -14.38 -18.91 10.83
N LEU A 281 -13.54 -17.86 10.80
CA LEU A 281 -14.00 -16.49 11.01
C LEU A 281 -14.97 -16.06 9.89
N LYS A 282 -14.66 -16.47 8.66
CA LYS A 282 -15.52 -16.20 7.50
C LYS A 282 -16.86 -16.92 7.62
N ASP A 283 -16.88 -18.20 8.00
CA ASP A 283 -18.12 -18.96 8.22
C ASP A 283 -18.97 -18.32 9.33
N MET A 284 -18.36 -17.83 10.41
CA MET A 284 -19.06 -17.10 11.47
C MET A 284 -19.66 -15.77 10.99
N TYR A 285 -18.99 -15.10 10.06
CA TYR A 285 -19.49 -13.86 9.47
C TYR A 285 -20.63 -14.11 8.46
N ASP A 286 -20.51 -15.15 7.64
CA ASP A 286 -21.50 -15.51 6.62
C ASP A 286 -22.77 -16.13 7.22
N ASP A 287 -22.68 -16.73 8.42
CA ASP A 287 -23.84 -17.23 9.17
C ASP A 287 -24.53 -16.07 9.91
N ILE A 288 -25.74 -15.72 9.48
CA ILE A 288 -26.49 -14.58 10.02
C ILE A 288 -26.79 -14.73 11.52
N TYR A 289 -26.97 -15.94 12.03
CA TYR A 289 -27.23 -16.18 13.46
C TYR A 289 -25.93 -15.96 14.26
N CYS A 290 -24.82 -16.54 13.81
CA CYS A 290 -23.52 -16.32 14.43
C CYS A 290 -23.12 -14.84 14.40
N TYR A 291 -23.34 -14.16 13.29
CA TYR A 291 -23.10 -12.71 13.15
C TYR A 291 -23.82 -11.89 14.22
N HIS A 292 -25.12 -12.13 14.40
CA HIS A 292 -25.91 -11.41 15.40
C HIS A 292 -25.53 -11.76 16.85
N TYR A 293 -25.24 -13.02 17.13
CA TYR A 293 -24.82 -13.44 18.48
C TYR A 293 -23.45 -12.86 18.85
N ILE A 294 -22.47 -12.87 17.94
CA ILE A 294 -21.16 -12.30 18.20
C ILE A 294 -21.27 -10.78 18.37
N GLY A 295 -21.98 -10.08 17.48
CA GLY A 295 -22.23 -8.66 17.60
C GLY A 295 -22.89 -8.27 18.93
N PHE A 296 -23.80 -9.08 19.45
CA PHE A 296 -24.41 -8.85 20.76
C PHE A 296 -23.43 -9.05 21.93
N LEU A 297 -22.46 -9.96 21.80
CA LEU A 297 -21.47 -10.23 22.85
C LEU A 297 -20.28 -9.25 22.86
N THR A 298 -20.03 -8.59 21.73
CA THR A 298 -18.90 -7.64 21.59
C THR A 298 -19.31 -6.19 21.86
N TYR A 299 -20.61 -5.93 21.98
CA TYR A 299 -21.18 -4.61 22.31
C TYR A 299 -21.39 -4.48 23.81
#